data_a55c000ca7fd829042b5dc66c4ffba66
#
_entry.id   a55c000ca7fd829042b5dc66c4ffba66
#
_cell.length_a   1.000
_cell.length_b   1.000
_cell.length_c   1.000
_cell.angle_alpha   90.00
_cell.angle_beta   90.00
_cell.angle_gamma   90.00
#
_symmetry.space_group_name_H-M   'P 1'
#
loop_
_entity.id
_entity.type
_entity.pdbx_description
1 polymer ?
#
loop_
_entity_poly.entity_id
_entity_poly.type
_entity_poly.pdbx_seq_one_letter_code
_entity_poly.pdbx_strand_id
1 'polypeptide(L)'
;MASVISTVLSRLNAFLDSEMEQILCFDTAIDAEKFCNEKSAIFIVLPEEDQTKYFMVSLILQNLYREILTVADENGGRLKNRVVFFADELGTCPPIQSLELMFSASRSRGLMLVPIVQSITGQLQKNYGKEGSEIIVDNCQVNLYGGFAPASQTAVELSKSLGSRTVMSGSISRGKNDPSQSLQMMERPLMTPDELKSMPKGSFIVAKTGVHPMKVKLRLFLDWGIRFGMPYEVPEKAQRFVAYADKQELEESIIRRHYGTIVMDSEQPQGGGTSAGGMAQGIQAAPDSRKTVFRP
;
A
#
# COMPACT_ATOMS: atom_id res chain seq x y z
N MET A 1 1.59 12.28 34.19
CA MET A 1 2.78 12.39 33.32
C MET A 1 3.43 11.03 33.04
N ALA A 2 3.71 10.19 34.05
CA ALA A 2 4.31 8.85 33.85
C ALA A 2 3.54 7.93 32.88
N SER A 3 2.21 7.92 32.91
CA SER A 3 1.41 7.07 32.01
C SER A 3 1.49 7.52 30.53
N VAL A 4 1.59 8.81 30.28
CA VAL A 4 1.76 9.35 28.92
C VAL A 4 3.12 8.96 28.36
N ILE A 5 4.17 9.11 29.15
CA ILE A 5 5.54 8.72 28.77
C ILE A 5 5.60 7.21 28.49
N SER A 6 5.02 6.39 29.37
CA SER A 6 4.96 4.93 29.18
C SER A 6 4.23 4.56 27.87
N THR A 7 3.13 5.24 27.55
CA THR A 7 2.39 5.00 26.29
C THR A 7 3.23 5.41 25.09
N VAL A 8 3.91 6.55 25.14
CA VAL A 8 4.80 7.01 24.06
C VAL A 8 5.94 6.03 23.83
N LEU A 9 6.64 5.64 24.92
CA LEU A 9 7.72 4.68 24.84
C LEU A 9 7.29 3.33 24.29
N SER A 10 6.12 2.84 24.71
CA SER A 10 5.55 1.59 24.19
C SER A 10 5.29 1.66 22.66
N ARG A 11 4.86 2.82 22.17
CA ARG A 11 4.64 3.02 20.71
C ARG A 11 5.95 3.17 19.94
N LEU A 12 6.93 3.86 20.52
CA LEU A 12 8.23 4.08 19.89
C LEU A 12 9.10 2.81 19.90
N ASN A 13 8.87 1.91 20.85
CA ASN A 13 9.67 0.69 20.97
C ASN A 13 9.64 -0.19 19.71
N ALA A 14 8.56 -0.12 18.93
CA ALA A 14 8.45 -0.83 17.65
C ALA A 14 9.45 -0.32 16.58
N PHE A 15 10.00 0.87 16.74
CA PHE A 15 11.00 1.47 15.85
C PHE A 15 12.45 1.23 16.31
N LEU A 16 12.64 0.69 17.50
CA LEU A 16 13.96 0.45 18.10
C LEU A 16 14.52 -0.94 17.78
N ASP A 17 14.19 -1.46 16.60
CA ASP A 17 14.72 -2.71 16.08
C ASP A 17 15.91 -2.41 15.16
N SER A 18 16.95 -3.23 15.21
CA SER A 18 18.18 -3.02 14.44
C SER A 18 17.96 -2.97 12.91
N GLU A 19 16.98 -3.70 12.39
CA GLU A 19 16.64 -3.65 10.97
C GLU A 19 15.86 -2.38 10.64
N MET A 20 14.97 -1.96 11.55
CA MET A 20 14.25 -0.69 11.38
C MET A 20 15.19 0.51 11.41
N GLU A 21 16.20 0.48 12.26
CA GLU A 21 17.27 1.49 12.30
C GLU A 21 18.00 1.59 10.97
N GLN A 22 18.29 0.46 10.30
CA GLN A 22 18.94 0.46 9.00
C GLN A 22 18.07 1.10 7.89
N ILE A 23 16.76 1.13 8.07
CA ILE A 23 15.82 1.77 7.14
C ILE A 23 15.63 3.24 7.49
N LEU A 24 15.47 3.57 8.78
CA LEU A 24 15.03 4.88 9.24
C LEU A 24 16.16 5.87 9.44
N CYS A 25 17.36 5.41 9.83
CA CYS A 25 18.48 6.28 10.20
C CYS A 25 19.37 6.67 9.01
N PHE A 26 19.04 6.25 7.80
CA PHE A 26 19.84 6.54 6.62
C PHE A 26 18.96 7.04 5.48
N ASP A 27 19.58 7.83 4.60
CA ASP A 27 18.91 8.31 3.41
C ASP A 27 18.42 7.16 2.54
N THR A 28 17.20 7.30 2.06
CA THR A 28 16.60 6.35 1.12
C THR A 28 17.02 6.67 -0.32
N ALA A 29 17.20 5.62 -1.11
CA ALA A 29 17.35 5.76 -2.56
C ALA A 29 15.99 5.93 -3.28
N ILE A 30 14.89 5.89 -2.54
CA ILE A 30 13.54 6.05 -3.09
C ILE A 30 13.26 7.54 -3.19
N ASP A 31 13.23 8.01 -4.43
CA ASP A 31 12.87 9.36 -4.82
C ASP A 31 11.62 9.27 -5.69
N ALA A 32 10.53 9.87 -5.25
CA ALA A 32 9.24 9.76 -5.92
C ALA A 32 9.23 10.48 -7.28
N GLU A 33 9.93 11.62 -7.41
CA GLU A 33 10.03 12.32 -8.68
C GLU A 33 10.76 11.48 -9.73
N LYS A 34 11.91 10.92 -9.37
CA LYS A 34 12.68 10.01 -10.21
C LYS A 34 11.87 8.75 -10.53
N PHE A 35 11.21 8.17 -9.52
CA PHE A 35 10.36 6.99 -9.70
C PHE A 35 9.21 7.22 -10.69
N CYS A 36 8.58 8.39 -10.67
CA CYS A 36 7.49 8.74 -11.57
C CYS A 36 7.96 9.12 -12.99
N ASN A 37 9.17 9.64 -13.13
CA ASN A 37 9.67 10.16 -14.40
C ASN A 37 10.57 9.18 -15.16
N GLU A 38 11.20 8.21 -14.47
CA GLU A 38 12.08 7.22 -15.06
C GLU A 38 11.47 5.82 -15.03
N LYS A 39 11.95 4.93 -15.92
CA LYS A 39 11.58 3.51 -15.89
C LYS A 39 12.29 2.83 -14.73
N SER A 40 11.56 2.60 -13.66
CA SER A 40 12.09 2.03 -12.42
C SER A 40 11.08 1.09 -11.76
N ALA A 41 11.53 0.28 -10.81
CA ALA A 41 10.70 -0.58 -10.00
C ALA A 41 11.17 -0.57 -8.54
N ILE A 42 10.22 -0.50 -7.61
CA ILE A 42 10.46 -0.61 -6.18
C ILE A 42 9.85 -1.93 -5.72
N PHE A 43 10.66 -2.79 -5.10
CA PHE A 43 10.22 -4.04 -4.51
C PHE A 43 10.22 -3.91 -3.00
N ILE A 44 9.05 -4.12 -2.38
CA ILE A 44 8.88 -4.15 -0.94
C ILE A 44 8.63 -5.61 -0.57
N VAL A 45 9.59 -6.23 0.08
CA VAL A 45 9.53 -7.64 0.49
C VAL A 45 9.32 -7.68 1.99
N LEU A 46 8.32 -8.45 2.43
CA LEU A 46 7.96 -8.63 3.83
C LEU A 46 8.30 -10.05 4.25
N PRO A 47 8.89 -10.24 5.44
CA PRO A 47 9.07 -11.57 6.00
C PRO A 47 7.70 -12.16 6.37
N GLU A 48 7.40 -13.37 5.93
CA GLU A 48 6.12 -14.03 6.23
C GLU A 48 5.98 -14.39 7.71
N GLU A 49 7.11 -14.67 8.39
CA GLU A 49 7.17 -15.16 9.76
C GLU A 49 7.07 -14.06 10.81
N ASP A 50 7.49 -12.82 10.48
CA ASP A 50 7.52 -11.70 11.42
C ASP A 50 6.60 -10.55 10.98
N GLN A 51 5.40 -10.52 11.57
CA GLN A 51 4.41 -9.48 11.30
C GLN A 51 4.64 -8.19 12.11
N THR A 52 5.58 -8.17 13.04
CA THR A 52 5.81 -7.02 13.93
C THR A 52 6.23 -5.77 13.15
N LYS A 53 6.86 -5.95 11.99
CA LYS A 53 7.37 -4.88 11.13
C LYS A 53 6.41 -4.45 10.00
N TYR A 54 5.26 -5.12 9.87
CA TYR A 54 4.32 -4.85 8.78
C TYR A 54 3.74 -3.44 8.80
N PHE A 55 3.65 -2.80 9.98
CA PHE A 55 3.18 -1.42 10.09
C PHE A 55 4.04 -0.44 9.27
N MET A 56 5.34 -0.74 9.11
CA MET A 56 6.26 0.09 8.35
C MET A 56 5.91 0.14 6.86
N VAL A 57 5.41 -0.97 6.32
CA VAL A 57 4.95 -1.01 4.91
C VAL A 57 3.79 -0.05 4.70
N SER A 58 2.84 -0.01 5.62
CA SER A 58 1.73 0.93 5.56
C SER A 58 2.24 2.38 5.56
N LEU A 59 3.24 2.71 6.40
CA LEU A 59 3.85 4.04 6.44
C LEU A 59 4.60 4.38 5.15
N ILE A 60 5.42 3.45 4.64
CA ILE A 60 6.18 3.64 3.39
C ILE A 60 5.21 3.85 2.21
N LEU A 61 4.18 3.02 2.09
CA LEU A 61 3.21 3.14 1.01
C LEU A 61 2.40 4.44 1.09
N GLN A 62 2.01 4.87 2.29
CA GLN A 62 1.31 6.15 2.47
C GLN A 62 2.20 7.33 2.10
N ASN A 63 3.46 7.34 2.55
CA ASN A 63 4.39 8.41 2.21
C ASN A 63 4.67 8.42 0.71
N LEU A 64 4.99 7.28 0.12
CA LEU A 64 5.22 7.17 -1.31
C LEU A 64 4.00 7.63 -2.12
N TYR A 65 2.79 7.28 -1.69
CA TYR A 65 1.56 7.74 -2.34
C TYR A 65 1.41 9.26 -2.28
N ARG A 66 1.67 9.88 -1.13
CA ARG A 66 1.62 11.35 -0.99
C ARG A 66 2.63 12.04 -1.90
N GLU A 67 3.85 11.55 -1.92
CA GLU A 67 4.91 12.07 -2.80
C GLU A 67 4.51 11.93 -4.28
N ILE A 68 3.97 10.79 -4.69
CA ILE A 68 3.45 10.57 -6.05
C ILE A 68 2.34 11.56 -6.39
N LEU A 69 1.43 11.86 -5.45
CA LEU A 69 0.39 12.87 -5.65
C LEU A 69 0.98 14.26 -5.82
N THR A 70 2.01 14.63 -5.05
CA THR A 70 2.72 15.91 -5.19
C THR A 70 3.32 16.04 -6.59
N VAL A 71 4.01 14.98 -7.06
CA VAL A 71 4.54 14.95 -8.44
C VAL A 71 3.43 15.07 -9.48
N ALA A 72 2.27 14.45 -9.26
CA ALA A 72 1.14 14.57 -10.17
C ALA A 72 0.59 16.00 -10.19
N ASP A 73 0.48 16.67 -9.04
CA ASP A 73 -0.02 18.03 -8.93
C ASP A 73 0.93 19.04 -9.60
N GLU A 74 2.24 18.89 -9.45
CA GLU A 74 3.27 19.66 -10.14
C GLU A 74 3.22 19.48 -11.66
N ASN A 75 2.76 18.33 -12.13
CA ASN A 75 2.55 18.03 -13.55
C ASN A 75 1.12 18.33 -14.06
N GLY A 76 0.40 19.24 -13.42
CA GLY A 76 -0.94 19.66 -13.85
C GLY A 76 -2.04 18.67 -13.47
N GLY A 77 -1.85 17.94 -12.38
CA GLY A 77 -2.85 17.03 -11.80
C GLY A 77 -2.74 15.59 -12.28
N ARG A 78 -1.74 15.24 -13.07
CA ARG A 78 -1.56 13.88 -13.59
C ARG A 78 -0.08 13.54 -13.80
N LEU A 79 0.28 12.30 -13.52
CA LEU A 79 1.62 11.78 -13.78
C LEU A 79 1.91 11.72 -15.29
N LYS A 80 3.13 12.05 -15.70
CA LYS A 80 3.62 11.90 -17.09
C LYS A 80 3.67 10.44 -17.49
N ASN A 81 4.21 9.59 -16.63
CA ASN A 81 4.25 8.14 -16.80
C ASN A 81 3.23 7.48 -15.89
N ARG A 82 2.74 6.32 -16.31
CA ARG A 82 1.84 5.52 -15.47
C ARG A 82 2.64 4.82 -14.39
N VAL A 83 2.21 5.01 -13.14
CA VAL A 83 2.71 4.25 -11.99
C VAL A 83 1.74 3.13 -11.69
N VAL A 84 2.25 1.93 -11.40
CA VAL A 84 1.44 0.75 -11.08
C VAL A 84 1.87 0.18 -9.75
N PHE A 85 0.93 0.00 -8.83
CA PHE A 85 1.11 -0.72 -7.57
C PHE A 85 0.54 -2.12 -7.70
N PHE A 86 1.39 -3.12 -7.71
CA PHE A 86 1.00 -4.50 -7.54
C PHE A 86 1.04 -4.83 -6.04
N ALA A 87 -0.13 -4.88 -5.43
CA ALA A 87 -0.28 -5.24 -4.03
C ALA A 87 -0.55 -6.74 -3.93
N ASP A 88 0.50 -7.54 -4.12
CA ASP A 88 0.44 -8.98 -3.96
C ASP A 88 0.22 -9.31 -2.48
N GLU A 89 -0.68 -10.25 -2.22
CA GLU A 89 -1.09 -10.63 -0.87
C GLU A 89 -1.59 -9.47 0.03
N LEU A 90 -2.26 -8.48 -0.56
CA LEU A 90 -2.79 -7.33 0.17
C LEU A 90 -3.60 -7.73 1.42
N GLY A 91 -4.21 -8.91 1.39
CA GLY A 91 -5.01 -9.42 2.50
C GLY A 91 -4.21 -9.81 3.74
N THR A 92 -2.91 -10.09 3.62
CA THR A 92 -2.02 -10.44 4.73
C THR A 92 -1.34 -9.21 5.33
N CYS A 93 -1.24 -8.13 4.55
CA CYS A 93 -0.72 -6.86 5.03
C CYS A 93 -1.65 -6.24 6.08
N PRO A 94 -1.13 -5.49 7.07
CA PRO A 94 -1.96 -4.70 7.95
C PRO A 94 -2.74 -3.65 7.13
N PRO A 95 -3.88 -3.17 7.63
CA PRO A 95 -4.65 -2.17 6.93
C PRO A 95 -3.79 -0.95 6.57
N ILE A 96 -3.74 -0.63 5.29
CA ILE A 96 -3.10 0.60 4.79
C ILE A 96 -4.11 1.72 4.98
N GLN A 97 -3.78 2.68 5.83
CA GLN A 97 -4.66 3.81 6.09
C GLN A 97 -4.98 4.56 4.79
N SER A 98 -6.23 4.90 4.58
CA SER A 98 -6.71 5.63 3.39
C SER A 98 -6.58 4.86 2.07
N LEU A 99 -6.49 3.52 2.10
CA LEU A 99 -6.42 2.72 0.87
C LEU A 99 -7.66 2.93 -0.01
N GLU A 100 -8.84 3.06 0.58
CA GLU A 100 -10.10 3.34 -0.14
C GLU A 100 -10.02 4.67 -0.92
N LEU A 101 -9.40 5.69 -0.34
CA LEU A 101 -9.16 6.97 -1.02
C LEU A 101 -8.15 6.79 -2.15
N MET A 102 -7.12 5.96 -1.96
CA MET A 102 -6.17 5.66 -3.03
C MET A 102 -6.89 5.03 -4.23
N PHE A 103 -7.77 4.06 -4.02
CA PHE A 103 -8.56 3.45 -5.09
C PHE A 103 -9.49 4.44 -5.78
N SER A 104 -10.14 5.33 -5.03
CA SER A 104 -11.08 6.31 -5.57
C SER A 104 -10.39 7.41 -6.39
N ALA A 105 -9.22 7.89 -5.97
CA ALA A 105 -8.55 9.07 -6.54
C ALA A 105 -7.45 8.74 -7.56
N SER A 106 -6.83 7.58 -7.48
CA SER A 106 -5.61 7.25 -8.24
C SER A 106 -5.78 7.26 -9.75
N ARG A 107 -6.95 6.85 -10.26
CA ARG A 107 -7.21 6.74 -11.70
C ARG A 107 -7.00 8.05 -12.44
N SER A 108 -7.53 9.17 -11.91
CA SER A 108 -7.39 10.49 -12.52
C SER A 108 -5.94 10.96 -12.55
N ARG A 109 -5.14 10.57 -11.57
CA ARG A 109 -3.74 10.95 -11.41
C ARG A 109 -2.78 10.12 -12.27
N GLY A 110 -3.23 9.04 -12.90
CA GLY A 110 -2.37 8.15 -13.69
C GLY A 110 -1.72 7.03 -12.88
N LEU A 111 -2.18 6.83 -11.65
CA LEU A 111 -1.78 5.72 -10.79
C LEU A 111 -2.78 4.56 -10.95
N MET A 112 -2.28 3.35 -11.11
CA MET A 112 -3.04 2.10 -11.19
C MET A 112 -2.75 1.24 -9.96
N LEU A 113 -3.80 0.72 -9.35
CA LEU A 113 -3.70 -0.20 -8.22
C LEU A 113 -4.20 -1.58 -8.67
N VAL A 114 -3.42 -2.61 -8.36
CA VAL A 114 -3.70 -4.01 -8.69
C VAL A 114 -3.68 -4.82 -7.39
N PRO A 115 -4.81 -4.89 -6.66
CA PRO A 115 -4.88 -5.68 -5.44
C PRO A 115 -5.01 -7.16 -5.78
N ILE A 116 -4.26 -8.01 -5.08
CA ILE A 116 -4.37 -9.46 -5.15
C ILE A 116 -4.71 -9.96 -3.75
N VAL A 117 -5.83 -10.65 -3.63
CA VAL A 117 -6.32 -11.17 -2.36
C VAL A 117 -6.80 -12.60 -2.53
N GLN A 118 -6.66 -13.42 -1.52
CA GLN A 118 -7.14 -14.81 -1.53
C GLN A 118 -8.65 -14.89 -1.20
N SER A 119 -9.18 -13.91 -0.45
CA SER A 119 -10.57 -13.87 -0.05
C SER A 119 -11.04 -12.45 0.18
N ILE A 120 -12.17 -12.09 -0.41
CA ILE A 120 -12.79 -10.79 -0.14
C ILE A 120 -13.29 -10.74 1.31
N THR A 121 -14.08 -11.73 1.73
CA THR A 121 -14.69 -11.75 3.07
C THR A 121 -13.66 -12.04 4.17
N GLY A 122 -12.77 -12.99 3.96
CA GLY A 122 -11.80 -13.43 4.97
C GLY A 122 -10.62 -12.49 5.17
N GLN A 123 -10.26 -11.71 4.16
CA GLN A 123 -9.09 -10.84 4.20
C GLN A 123 -9.46 -9.36 4.00
N LEU A 124 -10.08 -9.01 2.88
CA LEU A 124 -10.34 -7.61 2.55
C LEU A 124 -11.36 -6.99 3.52
N GLN A 125 -12.48 -7.65 3.76
CA GLN A 125 -13.48 -7.15 4.72
C GLN A 125 -12.97 -7.17 6.16
N LYS A 126 -12.10 -8.11 6.52
CA LYS A 126 -11.46 -8.13 7.84
C LYS A 126 -10.60 -6.87 8.07
N ASN A 127 -9.89 -6.42 7.06
CA ASN A 127 -8.94 -5.31 7.16
C ASN A 127 -9.60 -3.94 6.97
N TYR A 128 -10.61 -3.84 6.09
CA TYR A 128 -11.21 -2.56 5.68
C TYR A 128 -12.72 -2.46 5.98
N GLY A 129 -13.29 -3.47 6.65
CA GLY A 129 -14.73 -3.56 6.85
C GLY A 129 -15.48 -3.89 5.55
N LYS A 130 -16.79 -4.01 5.65
CA LYS A 130 -17.64 -4.31 4.51
C LYS A 130 -17.66 -3.15 3.51
N GLU A 131 -17.90 -1.94 3.99
CA GLU A 131 -17.99 -0.73 3.16
C GLU A 131 -16.66 -0.41 2.46
N GLY A 132 -15.54 -0.45 3.20
CA GLY A 132 -14.21 -0.21 2.62
C GLY A 132 -13.83 -1.25 1.57
N SER A 133 -14.18 -2.51 1.79
CA SER A 133 -13.92 -3.58 0.80
C SER A 133 -14.78 -3.41 -0.47
N GLU A 134 -16.03 -2.97 -0.34
CA GLU A 134 -16.90 -2.64 -1.47
C GLU A 134 -16.32 -1.49 -2.28
N ILE A 135 -15.87 -0.40 -1.63
CA ILE A 135 -15.19 0.72 -2.30
C ILE A 135 -13.98 0.24 -3.10
N ILE A 136 -13.14 -0.62 -2.53
CA ILE A 136 -11.95 -1.14 -3.21
C ILE A 136 -12.36 -1.96 -4.45
N VAL A 137 -13.29 -2.89 -4.30
CA VAL A 137 -13.72 -3.79 -5.38
C VAL A 137 -14.42 -3.02 -6.50
N ASP A 138 -15.30 -2.08 -6.17
CA ASP A 138 -16.08 -1.29 -7.14
C ASP A 138 -15.21 -0.33 -7.96
N ASN A 139 -14.10 0.12 -7.40
CA ASN A 139 -13.11 0.92 -8.15
C ASN A 139 -12.21 0.07 -9.05
N CYS A 140 -12.20 -1.26 -8.92
CA CYS A 140 -11.52 -2.15 -9.84
C CYS A 140 -12.32 -2.31 -11.14
N GLN A 141 -11.81 -1.75 -12.23
CA GLN A 141 -12.48 -1.82 -13.54
C GLN A 141 -12.50 -3.23 -14.14
N VAL A 142 -11.57 -4.08 -13.71
CA VAL A 142 -11.45 -5.48 -14.12
C VAL A 142 -11.22 -6.31 -12.87
N ASN A 143 -12.05 -7.30 -12.67
CA ASN A 143 -11.93 -8.27 -11.58
C ASN A 143 -11.73 -9.67 -12.16
N LEU A 144 -10.72 -10.38 -11.67
CA LEU A 144 -10.44 -11.75 -12.04
C LEU A 144 -10.69 -12.66 -10.84
N TYR A 145 -11.58 -13.62 -11.00
CA TYR A 145 -11.96 -14.56 -9.96
C TYR A 145 -11.58 -15.98 -10.36
N GLY A 146 -10.86 -16.70 -9.52
CA GLY A 146 -10.48 -18.08 -9.76
C GLY A 146 -9.83 -18.73 -8.56
N GLY A 147 -9.66 -20.07 -8.60
CA GLY A 147 -8.99 -20.80 -7.54
C GLY A 147 -9.76 -20.80 -6.20
N PHE A 148 -11.07 -20.93 -6.23
CA PHE A 148 -11.89 -20.91 -5.02
C PHE A 148 -11.63 -22.10 -4.11
N ALA A 149 -11.46 -21.83 -2.81
CA ALA A 149 -11.42 -22.86 -1.78
C ALA A 149 -12.82 -23.55 -1.66
N PRO A 150 -12.87 -24.82 -1.21
CA PRO A 150 -14.15 -25.55 -1.05
C PRO A 150 -15.20 -24.83 -0.19
N ALA A 151 -14.76 -24.11 0.84
CA ALA A 151 -15.65 -23.34 1.72
C ALA A 151 -15.74 -21.84 1.37
N SER A 152 -15.35 -21.44 0.13
CA SER A 152 -15.28 -20.03 -0.26
C SER A 152 -16.65 -19.35 -0.24
N GLN A 153 -16.80 -18.33 0.59
CA GLN A 153 -17.96 -17.44 0.60
C GLN A 153 -17.94 -16.51 -0.65
N THR A 154 -16.75 -16.14 -1.12
CA THR A 154 -16.58 -15.34 -2.35
C THR A 154 -17.22 -16.04 -3.56
N ALA A 155 -17.18 -17.38 -3.65
CA ALA A 155 -17.85 -18.11 -4.73
C ALA A 155 -19.38 -17.98 -4.67
N VAL A 156 -19.94 -17.90 -3.46
CA VAL A 156 -21.39 -17.71 -3.27
C VAL A 156 -21.81 -16.31 -3.69
N GLU A 157 -21.04 -15.29 -3.29
CA GLU A 157 -21.30 -13.90 -3.65
C GLU A 157 -21.14 -13.67 -5.16
N LEU A 158 -20.08 -14.23 -5.74
CA LEU A 158 -19.86 -14.15 -7.19
C LEU A 158 -20.99 -14.83 -7.97
N SER A 159 -21.44 -16.02 -7.55
CA SER A 159 -22.56 -16.71 -8.18
C SER A 159 -23.81 -15.84 -8.26
N LYS A 160 -24.12 -15.09 -7.17
CA LYS A 160 -25.24 -14.15 -7.15
C LYS A 160 -25.02 -12.95 -8.07
N SER A 161 -23.81 -12.40 -8.10
CA SER A 161 -23.46 -11.22 -8.90
C SER A 161 -23.44 -11.50 -10.41
N LEU A 162 -23.19 -12.77 -10.81
CA LEU A 162 -23.22 -13.17 -12.21
C LEU A 162 -24.62 -13.16 -12.80
N GLY A 163 -25.66 -13.16 -11.95
CA GLY A 163 -27.06 -13.21 -12.38
C GLY A 163 -27.54 -14.62 -12.65
N SER A 164 -28.73 -14.72 -13.20
CA SER A 164 -29.45 -15.97 -13.42
C SER A 164 -30.01 -16.08 -14.84
N ARG A 165 -30.41 -17.29 -15.21
CA ARG A 165 -31.14 -17.60 -16.43
C ARG A 165 -32.33 -18.49 -16.14
N THR A 166 -33.38 -18.38 -16.94
CA THR A 166 -34.50 -19.28 -16.89
C THR A 166 -34.15 -20.60 -17.59
N VAL A 167 -34.34 -21.72 -16.91
CA VAL A 167 -34.15 -23.06 -17.44
C VAL A 167 -35.43 -23.85 -17.30
N MET A 168 -35.69 -24.74 -18.27
CA MET A 168 -36.77 -25.70 -18.15
C MET A 168 -36.32 -26.85 -17.25
N SER A 169 -37.03 -27.08 -16.17
CA SER A 169 -36.88 -28.25 -15.32
C SER A 169 -38.14 -29.10 -15.42
N GLY A 170 -37.97 -30.39 -15.52
CA GLY A 170 -39.10 -31.29 -15.67
C GLY A 170 -38.94 -32.55 -14.88
N SER A 171 -40.05 -33.07 -14.34
CA SER A 171 -40.15 -34.40 -13.78
C SER A 171 -40.91 -35.29 -14.77
N ILE A 172 -40.37 -36.46 -15.01
CA ILE A 172 -41.03 -37.52 -15.79
C ILE A 172 -41.44 -38.58 -14.79
N SER A 173 -42.76 -38.72 -14.60
CA SER A 173 -43.32 -39.85 -13.83
C SER A 173 -43.66 -40.98 -14.78
N ARG A 174 -43.02 -42.11 -14.64
CA ARG A 174 -43.32 -43.34 -15.39
C ARG A 174 -44.35 -44.17 -14.60
N GLY A 175 -45.63 -43.88 -14.79
CA GLY A 175 -46.70 -44.79 -14.37
C GLY A 175 -46.84 -45.94 -15.36
N LYS A 176 -47.40 -47.10 -14.90
CA LYS A 176 -47.53 -48.30 -15.68
C LYS A 176 -48.39 -48.14 -16.95
N ASN A 177 -49.26 -47.13 -17.01
CA ASN A 177 -50.22 -46.92 -18.11
C ASN A 177 -50.16 -45.54 -18.77
N ASP A 178 -49.47 -44.55 -18.20
CA ASP A 178 -49.37 -43.23 -18.84
C ASP A 178 -48.15 -42.46 -18.29
N PRO A 179 -47.16 -42.12 -19.12
CA PRO A 179 -46.08 -41.25 -18.70
C PRO A 179 -46.57 -39.82 -18.64
N SER A 180 -46.60 -39.23 -17.45
CA SER A 180 -46.91 -37.81 -17.33
C SER A 180 -45.60 -37.02 -17.25
N GLN A 181 -45.51 -36.01 -18.08
CA GLN A 181 -44.37 -35.08 -18.10
C GLN A 181 -44.86 -33.72 -17.60
N SER A 182 -44.25 -33.24 -16.51
CA SER A 182 -44.46 -31.89 -16.03
C SER A 182 -43.21 -31.06 -16.32
N LEU A 183 -43.37 -30.02 -17.12
CA LEU A 183 -42.33 -29.05 -17.44
C LEU A 183 -42.63 -27.75 -16.70
N GLN A 184 -41.64 -27.27 -15.92
CA GLN A 184 -41.73 -26.02 -15.20
C GLN A 184 -40.50 -25.15 -15.53
N MET A 185 -40.72 -23.88 -15.75
CA MET A 185 -39.63 -22.92 -15.87
C MET A 185 -39.16 -22.55 -14.48
N MET A 186 -37.84 -22.63 -14.25
CA MET A 186 -37.24 -22.22 -12.99
C MET A 186 -36.01 -21.36 -13.26
N GLU A 187 -35.76 -20.46 -12.30
CA GLU A 187 -34.56 -19.62 -12.30
C GLU A 187 -33.36 -20.44 -11.82
N ARG A 188 -32.25 -20.32 -12.53
CA ARG A 188 -30.98 -20.95 -12.18
C ARG A 188 -29.86 -19.93 -12.30
N PRO A 189 -28.94 -19.80 -11.32
CA PRO A 189 -27.74 -18.99 -11.47
C PRO A 189 -26.98 -19.32 -12.75
N LEU A 190 -26.38 -18.33 -13.41
CA LEU A 190 -25.55 -18.57 -14.60
C LEU A 190 -24.42 -19.55 -14.31
N MET A 191 -23.81 -19.44 -13.13
CA MET A 191 -22.91 -20.43 -12.56
C MET A 191 -23.25 -20.61 -11.06
N THR A 192 -23.44 -21.85 -10.64
CA THR A 192 -23.66 -22.15 -9.23
C THR A 192 -22.34 -22.01 -8.44
N PRO A 193 -22.40 -21.85 -7.11
CA PRO A 193 -21.19 -21.85 -6.29
C PRO A 193 -20.33 -23.12 -6.47
N ASP A 194 -20.96 -24.27 -6.69
CA ASP A 194 -20.26 -25.55 -6.90
C ASP A 194 -19.54 -25.60 -8.25
N GLU A 195 -20.18 -25.04 -9.30
CA GLU A 195 -19.56 -24.91 -10.63
C GLU A 195 -18.36 -23.95 -10.59
N LEU A 196 -18.43 -22.89 -9.79
CA LEU A 196 -17.30 -21.97 -9.57
C LEU A 196 -16.15 -22.65 -8.83
N LYS A 197 -16.44 -23.37 -7.74
CA LYS A 197 -15.45 -24.10 -6.93
C LYS A 197 -14.79 -25.25 -7.70
N SER A 198 -15.50 -25.85 -8.66
CA SER A 198 -15.01 -26.96 -9.47
C SER A 198 -14.33 -26.51 -10.78
N MET A 199 -14.12 -25.22 -11.00
CA MET A 199 -13.40 -24.74 -12.17
C MET A 199 -11.98 -25.30 -12.23
N PRO A 200 -11.53 -25.81 -13.38
CA PRO A 200 -10.17 -26.29 -13.55
C PRO A 200 -9.12 -25.21 -13.26
N LYS A 201 -7.96 -25.61 -12.77
CA LYS A 201 -6.81 -24.70 -12.54
C LYS A 201 -6.48 -23.91 -13.81
N GLY A 202 -6.26 -22.62 -13.66
CA GLY A 202 -6.02 -21.69 -14.76
C GLY A 202 -7.29 -21.16 -15.43
N SER A 203 -8.48 -21.58 -14.98
CA SER A 203 -9.75 -20.99 -15.40
C SER A 203 -10.17 -19.87 -14.48
N PHE A 204 -10.66 -18.77 -15.05
CA PHE A 204 -11.04 -17.56 -14.32
C PHE A 204 -12.38 -17.04 -14.87
N ILE A 205 -13.12 -16.38 -13.99
CA ILE A 205 -14.21 -15.50 -14.37
C ILE A 205 -13.64 -14.08 -14.41
N VAL A 206 -13.75 -13.44 -15.56
CA VAL A 206 -13.33 -12.04 -15.75
C VAL A 206 -14.60 -11.19 -15.81
N ALA A 207 -14.73 -10.30 -14.85
CA ALA A 207 -15.75 -9.28 -14.82
C ALA A 207 -15.11 -7.92 -15.14
N LYS A 208 -15.71 -7.19 -16.09
CA LYS A 208 -15.25 -5.86 -16.49
C LYS A 208 -16.45 -4.94 -16.61
N THR A 209 -16.31 -3.71 -16.16
CA THR A 209 -17.34 -2.68 -16.25
C THR A 209 -17.80 -2.49 -17.70
N GLY A 210 -19.11 -2.57 -17.93
CA GLY A 210 -19.73 -2.38 -19.25
C GLY A 210 -19.67 -3.59 -20.19
N VAL A 211 -19.22 -4.76 -19.71
CA VAL A 211 -19.14 -5.99 -20.50
C VAL A 211 -19.68 -7.16 -19.69
N HIS A 212 -20.33 -8.10 -20.34
CA HIS A 212 -20.78 -9.33 -19.67
C HIS A 212 -19.58 -10.11 -19.12
N PRO A 213 -19.70 -10.74 -17.96
CA PRO A 213 -18.67 -11.60 -17.40
C PRO A 213 -18.29 -12.74 -18.36
N MET A 214 -17.02 -13.06 -18.41
CA MET A 214 -16.49 -14.09 -19.31
C MET A 214 -15.76 -15.17 -18.51
N LYS A 215 -15.97 -16.43 -18.88
CA LYS A 215 -15.13 -17.53 -18.40
C LYS A 215 -13.95 -17.69 -19.36
N VAL A 216 -12.73 -17.56 -18.84
CA VAL A 216 -11.49 -17.62 -19.63
C VAL A 216 -10.55 -18.65 -19.06
N LYS A 217 -9.66 -19.19 -19.90
CA LYS A 217 -8.53 -20.00 -19.48
C LYS A 217 -7.25 -19.22 -19.75
N LEU A 218 -6.52 -18.89 -18.71
CA LEU A 218 -5.24 -18.20 -18.80
C LEU A 218 -4.12 -19.23 -18.75
N ARG A 219 -3.10 -19.02 -19.58
CA ARG A 219 -1.86 -19.79 -19.52
C ARG A 219 -0.98 -19.24 -18.41
N LEU A 220 -0.22 -20.09 -17.75
CA LEU A 220 0.84 -19.65 -16.84
C LEU A 220 1.91 -18.90 -17.66
N PHE A 221 2.55 -17.92 -17.05
CA PHE A 221 3.59 -17.15 -17.72
C PHE A 221 4.75 -18.04 -18.21
N LEU A 222 5.03 -19.14 -17.52
CA LEU A 222 6.02 -20.15 -17.90
C LEU A 222 5.71 -20.79 -19.26
N ASP A 223 4.42 -20.91 -19.60
CA ASP A 223 3.96 -21.49 -20.88
C ASP A 223 4.08 -20.51 -22.05
N TRP A 224 4.44 -19.25 -21.79
CA TRP A 224 4.55 -18.19 -22.80
C TRP A 224 5.94 -18.15 -23.46
N GLY A 225 6.85 -19.04 -23.05
CA GLY A 225 8.21 -19.06 -23.56
C GLY A 225 9.06 -17.84 -23.14
N ILE A 226 8.62 -17.10 -22.12
CA ILE A 226 9.37 -15.97 -21.56
C ILE A 226 10.60 -16.55 -20.87
N ARG A 227 11.76 -16.09 -21.33
CA ARG A 227 13.04 -16.42 -20.70
C ARG A 227 13.53 -15.19 -19.95
N PHE A 228 13.84 -15.38 -18.67
CA PHE A 228 14.49 -14.35 -17.88
C PHE A 228 16.00 -14.44 -18.10
N GLY A 229 16.69 -13.31 -18.03
CA GLY A 229 18.15 -13.25 -17.99
C GLY A 229 18.69 -13.83 -16.68
N MET A 230 19.98 -13.61 -16.44
CA MET A 230 20.57 -13.93 -15.13
C MET A 230 19.85 -13.17 -14.03
N PRO A 231 19.62 -13.79 -12.85
CA PRO A 231 19.06 -13.08 -11.72
C PRO A 231 19.89 -11.82 -11.41
N TYR A 232 19.20 -10.74 -11.12
CA TYR A 232 19.86 -9.55 -10.62
C TYR A 232 20.17 -9.76 -9.14
N GLU A 233 21.43 -9.86 -8.81
CA GLU A 233 21.90 -9.96 -7.44
C GLU A 233 22.18 -8.56 -6.90
N VAL A 234 21.48 -8.20 -5.84
CA VAL A 234 21.81 -7.00 -5.07
C VAL A 234 22.81 -7.42 -4.01
N PRO A 235 24.04 -6.87 -4.02
CA PRO A 235 24.99 -7.18 -2.97
C PRO A 235 24.39 -6.77 -1.61
N GLU A 236 24.46 -7.67 -0.63
CA GLU A 236 24.07 -7.34 0.73
C GLU A 236 24.87 -6.13 1.21
N LYS A 237 24.17 -5.10 1.63
CA LYS A 237 24.80 -3.96 2.28
C LYS A 237 25.22 -4.42 3.67
N ALA A 238 26.50 -4.26 3.99
CA ALA A 238 26.97 -4.47 5.36
C ALA A 238 26.14 -3.62 6.33
N GLN A 239 25.92 -4.13 7.53
CA GLN A 239 25.22 -3.41 8.59
C GLN A 239 25.95 -2.08 8.83
N ARG A 240 25.24 -0.97 8.64
CA ARG A 240 25.77 0.37 8.83
C ARG A 240 25.72 0.72 10.33
N PHE A 241 26.74 1.42 10.80
CA PHE A 241 26.77 1.89 12.18
C PHE A 241 25.75 3.02 12.35
N VAL A 242 24.84 2.87 13.30
CA VAL A 242 23.86 3.89 13.68
C VAL A 242 24.44 4.66 14.88
N ALA A 243 24.71 5.94 14.69
CA ALA A 243 25.10 6.82 15.76
C ALA A 243 23.88 7.46 16.39
N TYR A 244 23.70 7.28 17.68
CA TYR A 244 22.67 7.98 18.44
C TYR A 244 23.24 9.29 18.98
N ALA A 245 22.43 10.35 18.90
CA ALA A 245 22.78 11.59 19.58
C ALA A 245 22.82 11.36 21.10
N ASP A 246 23.86 11.87 21.78
CA ASP A 246 23.87 11.88 23.24
C ASP A 246 22.72 12.77 23.75
N LYS A 247 22.25 12.44 24.95
CA LYS A 247 21.20 13.21 25.62
C LYS A 247 21.55 14.70 25.75
N GLN A 248 22.81 15.00 26.07
CA GLN A 248 23.29 16.38 26.18
C GLN A 248 23.27 17.09 24.83
N GLU A 249 23.76 16.44 23.76
CA GLU A 249 23.74 16.98 22.40
C GLU A 249 22.31 17.27 21.91
N LEU A 250 21.38 16.37 22.26
CA LEU A 250 19.97 16.54 21.91
C LEU A 250 19.37 17.73 22.68
N GLU A 251 19.57 17.81 23.98
CA GLU A 251 19.11 18.93 24.82
C GLU A 251 19.69 20.26 24.34
N GLU A 252 20.97 20.33 24.04
CA GLU A 252 21.61 21.53 23.51
C GLU A 252 21.06 21.93 22.14
N SER A 253 20.81 20.95 21.27
CA SER A 253 20.22 21.21 19.95
C SER A 253 18.82 21.77 20.07
N ILE A 254 18.00 21.23 20.98
CA ILE A 254 16.65 21.70 21.27
C ILE A 254 16.68 23.13 21.83
N ILE A 255 17.53 23.37 22.84
CA ILE A 255 17.70 24.70 23.43
C ILE A 255 18.16 25.69 22.38
N ARG A 256 19.15 25.38 21.58
CA ARG A 256 19.65 26.24 20.50
C ARG A 256 18.58 26.55 19.47
N ARG A 257 17.74 25.57 19.12
CA ARG A 257 16.69 25.74 18.10
C ARG A 257 15.49 26.54 18.60
N HIS A 258 15.07 26.36 19.86
CA HIS A 258 13.83 26.94 20.38
C HIS A 258 14.05 28.09 21.37
N TYR A 259 15.20 28.14 22.01
CA TYR A 259 15.52 29.12 23.06
C TYR A 259 16.78 29.94 22.76
N GLY A 260 17.41 29.75 21.62
CA GLY A 260 18.67 30.41 21.26
C GLY A 260 18.68 31.93 21.35
N THR A 261 17.50 32.56 21.28
CA THR A 261 17.33 34.01 21.44
C THR A 261 17.18 34.42 22.93
N ILE A 262 16.75 33.51 23.82
CA ILE A 262 16.46 33.83 25.20
C ILE A 262 17.73 33.75 26.06
N VAL A 263 18.66 32.89 25.72
CA VAL A 263 19.91 32.69 26.51
C VAL A 263 20.92 33.81 26.28
N MET A 264 20.88 34.52 25.16
CA MET A 264 21.77 35.64 24.87
C MET A 264 21.39 36.92 25.63
N ASP A 265 20.15 37.07 26.09
CA ASP A 265 19.70 38.25 26.87
C ASP A 265 19.93 38.14 28.36
N SER A 266 20.31 36.96 28.88
CA SER A 266 20.54 36.74 30.34
C SER A 266 22.00 36.80 30.79
N GLU A 267 22.95 36.94 29.87
CA GLU A 267 24.38 37.11 30.19
C GLU A 267 24.92 38.46 29.73
N GLN A 268 24.28 39.56 30.11
CA GLN A 268 24.99 40.84 30.18
C GLN A 268 25.38 41.12 31.65
N PRO A 269 26.66 41.01 32.01
CA PRO A 269 27.11 41.51 33.30
C PRO A 269 27.06 43.05 33.28
N GLN A 270 26.26 43.63 34.15
CA GLN A 270 26.36 45.04 34.48
C GLN A 270 27.74 45.26 35.11
N GLY A 271 28.60 45.95 34.43
CA GLY A 271 29.89 46.32 34.96
C GLY A 271 30.56 47.38 34.13
N GLY A 272 30.50 48.59 34.61
CA GLY A 272 30.91 49.89 34.14
C GLY A 272 32.27 50.03 33.48
N GLY A 273 32.32 51.06 32.64
CA GLY A 273 33.45 51.99 32.58
C GLY A 273 34.40 51.86 31.42
N THR A 274 34.37 52.90 30.60
CA THR A 274 35.45 53.61 29.87
C THR A 274 36.01 53.03 28.56
N SER A 275 35.62 53.74 27.50
CA SER A 275 36.42 54.28 26.35
C SER A 275 37.55 53.46 25.72
N ALA A 276 37.44 53.21 24.47
CA ALA A 276 38.23 53.77 23.36
C ALA A 276 38.27 52.83 22.15
N GLY A 277 37.84 53.32 21.06
CA GLY A 277 38.46 53.30 19.71
C GLY A 277 38.89 51.96 19.11
N GLY A 278 38.37 51.60 17.93
CA GLY A 278 39.11 50.76 17.03
C GLY A 278 38.33 49.87 16.10
N MET A 279 38.12 50.39 14.92
CA MET A 279 38.07 49.73 13.62
C MET A 279 37.18 48.49 13.38
N ALA A 280 36.22 48.71 12.52
CA ALA A 280 35.48 47.74 11.77
C ALA A 280 36.41 46.88 10.88
N GLN A 281 36.32 45.55 11.03
CA GLN A 281 36.65 44.63 9.95
C GLN A 281 35.48 43.69 9.73
N GLY A 282 35.06 43.64 8.45
CA GLY A 282 33.90 42.88 7.97
C GLY A 282 34.08 41.39 8.16
N ILE A 283 33.02 40.78 8.61
CA ILE A 283 32.87 39.33 8.60
C ILE A 283 32.11 39.00 7.34
N GLN A 284 32.80 38.36 6.39
CA GLN A 284 32.20 37.75 5.21
C GLN A 284 31.24 36.66 5.68
N ALA A 285 30.00 36.72 5.18
CA ALA A 285 28.99 35.70 5.35
C ALA A 285 29.45 34.40 4.68
N ALA A 286 29.47 33.32 5.42
CA ALA A 286 29.61 31.97 4.90
C ALA A 286 28.37 31.58 4.07
N PRO A 287 28.52 30.76 3.03
CA PRO A 287 27.41 30.39 2.15
C PRO A 287 26.39 29.53 2.87
N ASP A 288 25.13 29.88 2.66
CA ASP A 288 23.92 29.24 3.17
C ASP A 288 23.78 27.79 2.62
N SER A 289 24.09 26.80 3.44
CA SER A 289 23.88 25.38 3.15
C SER A 289 22.47 24.94 3.57
N ARG A 290 21.45 25.69 3.17
CA ARG A 290 20.04 25.30 3.34
C ARG A 290 19.48 24.82 2.03
N LYS A 291 19.67 23.53 1.74
CA LYS A 291 18.76 22.76 0.87
C LYS A 291 18.68 21.33 1.36
N THR A 292 18.07 21.12 2.50
CA THR A 292 17.39 19.88 2.83
C THR A 292 16.08 20.27 3.49
N VAL A 293 15.10 20.54 2.66
CA VAL A 293 13.74 20.85 3.11
C VAL A 293 13.04 19.52 3.25
N PHE A 294 12.94 19.03 4.48
CA PHE A 294 11.82 18.17 4.83
C PHE A 294 10.58 19.06 4.73
N ARG A 295 9.76 18.83 3.73
CA ARG A 295 8.39 19.34 3.71
C ARG A 295 7.50 18.28 4.34
N PRO A 296 6.59 18.68 5.26
CA PRO A 296 5.66 17.79 5.96
C PRO A 296 4.64 17.16 5.01
#